data_8fb451bc63ace8ca81e785d432ea41a3
#
_entry.id   8fb451bc63ace8ca81e785d432ea41a3
#
_cell.length_a   1.000
_cell.length_b   1.000
_cell.length_c   1.000
_cell.angle_alpha   90.00
_cell.angle_beta   90.00
_cell.angle_gamma   90.00
#
_symmetry.space_group_name_H-M   'P 1'
#
loop_
_entity.id
_entity.type
_entity.pdbx_description
1 polymer ?
#
loop_
_entity_poly.entity_id
_entity_poly.type
_entity_poly.pdbx_seq_one_letter_code
_entity_poly.pdbx_strand_id
1 'polypeptide(L)'
;MFEWLQAEWPQVLGFITGAVCVWLAGRRNVWNYPIGIANNVVLFVVFIGAGLYATSALQVVYLLMGLHGWWRWTRGAEQSRTYVVNTPRRAWPWLALAAVAGTAVLVWVLTTFTDSQVAIADAATTAASLVAQYMLNRKWIENWFVWICVDIAFVGLSIAAGLWVIAALYVLFIALCVICLLYTSPSPRDQRGS
;
A
#
# COMPACT_ATOMS: atom_id res chain seq x y z
N MET A 1 -27.44 -8.96 13.15
CA MET A 1 -26.64 -7.72 13.13
C MET A 1 -25.49 -7.76 14.14
N PHE A 2 -25.70 -8.18 15.39
CA PHE A 2 -24.61 -8.31 16.39
C PHE A 2 -23.62 -9.44 16.07
N GLU A 3 -24.07 -10.57 15.58
CA GLU A 3 -23.21 -11.71 15.20
C GLU A 3 -22.30 -11.38 14.02
N TRP A 4 -22.82 -10.62 13.04
CA TRP A 4 -22.02 -10.12 11.92
C TRP A 4 -20.92 -9.18 12.39
N LEU A 5 -21.23 -8.23 13.29
CA LEU A 5 -20.24 -7.33 13.87
C LEU A 5 -19.14 -8.08 14.65
N GLN A 6 -19.50 -9.17 15.34
CA GLN A 6 -18.53 -10.00 16.06
C GLN A 6 -17.60 -10.78 15.11
N ALA A 7 -18.07 -11.16 13.92
CA ALA A 7 -17.26 -11.83 12.91
C ALA A 7 -16.37 -10.85 12.12
N GLU A 8 -16.88 -9.64 11.83
CA GLU A 8 -16.24 -8.69 10.90
C GLU A 8 -15.53 -7.52 11.60
N TRP A 9 -15.54 -7.46 12.94
CA TRP A 9 -14.92 -6.34 13.67
C TRP A 9 -13.43 -6.08 13.29
N PRO A 10 -12.60 -7.10 12.96
CA PRO A 10 -11.24 -6.81 12.58
C PRO A 10 -11.15 -6.06 11.24
N GLN A 11 -12.02 -6.40 10.28
CA GLN A 11 -12.11 -5.70 9.01
C GLN A 11 -12.60 -4.26 9.20
N VAL A 12 -13.63 -4.04 10.03
CA VAL A 12 -14.16 -2.71 10.36
C VAL A 12 -13.08 -1.86 11.05
N LEU A 13 -12.34 -2.45 11.98
CA LEU A 13 -11.22 -1.76 12.64
C LEU A 13 -10.11 -1.42 11.64
N GLY A 14 -9.77 -2.35 10.75
CA GLY A 14 -8.82 -2.11 9.65
C GLY A 14 -9.26 -0.97 8.73
N PHE A 15 -10.56 -0.93 8.37
CA PHE A 15 -11.14 0.14 7.57
C PHE A 15 -11.02 1.51 8.27
N ILE A 16 -11.47 1.61 9.53
CA ILE A 16 -11.46 2.88 10.27
C ILE A 16 -10.03 3.38 10.48
N THR A 17 -9.14 2.51 10.94
CA THR A 17 -7.75 2.90 11.20
C THR A 17 -7.01 3.24 9.91
N GLY A 18 -7.26 2.53 8.81
CA GLY A 18 -6.70 2.84 7.48
C GLY A 18 -7.17 4.19 6.95
N ALA A 19 -8.48 4.44 6.98
CA ALA A 19 -9.04 5.72 6.55
C ALA A 19 -8.51 6.91 7.37
N VAL A 20 -8.44 6.77 8.69
CA VAL A 20 -7.91 7.80 9.60
C VAL A 20 -6.40 8.01 9.34
N CYS A 21 -5.65 6.93 9.14
CA CYS A 21 -4.21 7.01 8.83
C CYS A 21 -3.96 7.84 7.55
N VAL A 22 -4.67 7.55 6.46
CA VAL A 22 -4.50 8.26 5.19
C VAL A 22 -4.95 9.72 5.32
N TRP A 23 -6.06 9.99 6.01
CA TRP A 23 -6.53 11.35 6.28
C TRP A 23 -5.49 12.17 7.07
N LEU A 24 -4.88 11.59 8.11
CA LEU A 24 -3.82 12.24 8.88
C LEU A 24 -2.53 12.43 8.07
N ALA A 25 -2.19 11.47 7.21
CA ALA A 25 -1.04 11.57 6.31
C ALA A 25 -1.22 12.74 5.33
N GLY A 26 -2.40 12.91 4.75
CA GLY A 26 -2.75 14.05 3.90
C GLY A 26 -2.62 15.40 4.63
N ARG A 27 -2.86 15.42 5.94
CA ARG A 27 -2.66 16.60 6.82
C ARG A 27 -1.24 16.75 7.36
N ARG A 28 -0.32 15.89 6.98
CA ARG A 28 1.07 15.85 7.48
C ARG A 28 1.14 15.76 9.01
N ASN A 29 0.21 15.04 9.62
CA ASN A 29 0.12 14.88 11.07
C ASN A 29 0.91 13.64 11.51
N VAL A 30 1.76 13.77 12.53
CA VAL A 30 2.62 12.70 13.05
C VAL A 30 1.83 11.48 13.54
N TRP A 31 0.58 11.67 13.96
CA TRP A 31 -0.29 10.59 14.42
C TRP A 31 -0.64 9.57 13.32
N ASN A 32 -0.37 9.87 12.04
CA ASN A 32 -0.51 8.87 10.98
C ASN A 32 0.39 7.66 11.20
N TYR A 33 1.57 7.84 11.80
CA TYR A 33 2.50 6.73 12.06
C TYR A 33 1.97 5.72 13.08
N PRO A 34 1.64 6.09 14.34
CA PRO A 34 1.13 5.12 15.31
C PRO A 34 -0.20 4.49 14.85
N ILE A 35 -1.09 5.25 14.20
CA ILE A 35 -2.35 4.71 13.68
C ILE A 35 -2.09 3.77 12.50
N GLY A 36 -1.15 4.11 11.60
CA GLY A 36 -0.75 3.24 10.49
C GLY A 36 -0.08 1.95 10.97
N ILE A 37 0.75 2.01 12.01
CA ILE A 37 1.34 0.83 12.65
C ILE A 37 0.24 -0.08 13.22
N ALA A 38 -0.72 0.49 13.94
CA ALA A 38 -1.87 -0.26 14.48
C ALA A 38 -2.71 -0.88 13.33
N ASN A 39 -2.96 -0.13 12.27
CA ASN A 39 -3.65 -0.61 11.08
C ASN A 39 -2.93 -1.81 10.44
N ASN A 40 -1.59 -1.72 10.26
CA ASN A 40 -0.81 -2.81 9.70
C ASN A 40 -0.90 -4.10 10.55
N VAL A 41 -0.92 -3.98 11.88
CA VAL A 41 -1.11 -5.14 12.77
C VAL A 41 -2.50 -5.76 12.58
N VAL A 42 -3.55 -4.94 12.50
CA VAL A 42 -4.92 -5.42 12.26
C VAL A 42 -5.02 -6.11 10.90
N LEU A 43 -4.53 -5.48 9.84
CA LEU A 43 -4.57 -6.04 8.50
C LEU A 43 -3.73 -7.31 8.37
N PHE A 44 -2.60 -7.41 9.08
CA PHE A 44 -1.82 -8.64 9.15
C PHE A 44 -2.67 -9.81 9.64
N VAL A 45 -3.41 -9.62 10.74
CA VAL A 45 -4.28 -10.67 11.30
C VAL A 45 -5.43 -11.01 10.35
N VAL A 46 -6.06 -10.00 9.73
CA VAL A 46 -7.14 -10.21 8.76
C VAL A 46 -6.65 -11.02 7.55
N PHE A 47 -5.54 -10.62 6.95
CA PHE A 47 -5.04 -11.25 5.73
C PHE A 47 -4.47 -12.66 5.97
N ILE A 48 -3.82 -12.89 7.12
CA ILE A 48 -3.33 -14.24 7.43
C ILE A 48 -4.50 -15.21 7.65
N GLY A 49 -5.58 -14.74 8.29
CA GLY A 49 -6.81 -15.51 8.47
C GLY A 49 -7.55 -15.80 7.16
N ALA A 50 -7.36 -14.96 6.13
CA ALA A 50 -7.91 -15.13 4.79
C ALA A 50 -7.01 -15.94 3.84
N GLY A 51 -5.86 -16.46 4.30
CA GLY A 51 -4.91 -17.20 3.47
C GLY A 51 -4.08 -16.32 2.50
N LEU A 52 -4.08 -15.00 2.70
CA LEU A 52 -3.31 -14.03 1.90
C LEU A 52 -1.92 -13.81 2.52
N TYR A 53 -1.08 -14.82 2.45
CA TYR A 53 0.18 -14.85 3.19
C TYR A 53 1.21 -13.82 2.71
N ALA A 54 1.34 -13.59 1.41
CA ALA A 54 2.24 -12.57 0.87
C ALA A 54 1.78 -11.17 1.26
N THR A 55 0.47 -10.89 1.14
CA THR A 55 -0.13 -9.64 1.59
C THR A 55 0.03 -9.44 3.11
N SER A 56 -0.07 -10.50 3.91
CA SER A 56 0.20 -10.43 5.36
C SER A 56 1.67 -10.06 5.63
N ALA A 57 2.62 -10.71 4.96
CA ALA A 57 4.04 -10.38 5.08
C ALA A 57 4.33 -8.92 4.67
N LEU A 58 3.63 -8.40 3.67
CA LEU A 58 3.71 -7.00 3.26
C LEU A 58 3.33 -6.03 4.39
N GLN A 59 2.34 -6.37 5.24
CA GLN A 59 1.97 -5.54 6.40
C GLN A 59 3.13 -5.42 7.41
N VAL A 60 3.95 -6.48 7.56
CA VAL A 60 5.15 -6.42 8.41
C VAL A 60 6.17 -5.44 7.81
N VAL A 61 6.36 -5.45 6.50
CA VAL A 61 7.25 -4.48 5.83
C VAL A 61 6.76 -3.06 6.05
N TYR A 62 5.45 -2.79 5.87
CA TYR A 62 4.88 -1.47 6.10
C TYR A 62 4.95 -1.04 7.56
N LEU A 63 4.78 -1.96 8.50
CA LEU A 63 4.96 -1.70 9.93
C LEU A 63 6.40 -1.23 10.23
N LEU A 64 7.41 -1.93 9.72
CA LEU A 64 8.82 -1.56 9.88
C LEU A 64 9.12 -0.20 9.24
N MET A 65 8.57 0.06 8.05
CA MET A 65 8.69 1.36 7.39
C MET A 65 8.00 2.48 8.18
N GLY A 66 6.82 2.20 8.76
CA GLY A 66 6.11 3.13 9.63
C GLY A 66 6.90 3.47 10.89
N LEU A 67 7.50 2.47 11.56
CA LEU A 67 8.39 2.68 12.71
C LEU A 67 9.62 3.52 12.35
N HIS A 68 10.25 3.23 11.21
CA HIS A 68 11.38 4.01 10.72
C HIS A 68 10.99 5.45 10.37
N GLY A 69 9.85 5.64 9.70
CA GLY A 69 9.31 6.97 9.37
C GLY A 69 8.99 7.77 10.63
N TRP A 70 8.35 7.15 11.62
CA TRP A 70 8.05 7.78 12.90
C TRP A 70 9.32 8.23 13.62
N TRP A 71 10.32 7.36 13.70
CA TRP A 71 11.62 7.67 14.31
C TRP A 71 12.31 8.85 13.60
N ARG A 72 12.31 8.90 12.27
CA ARG A 72 12.88 10.02 11.50
C ARG A 72 12.13 11.33 11.74
N TRP A 73 10.81 11.26 11.72
CA TRP A 73 9.96 12.43 11.91
C TRP A 73 10.17 13.05 13.30
N THR A 74 10.19 12.25 14.36
CA THR A 74 10.39 12.72 15.73
C THR A 74 11.77 13.31 15.97
N ARG A 75 12.75 12.98 15.15
CA ARG A 75 14.12 13.53 15.19
C ARG A 75 14.35 14.75 14.28
N GLY A 76 13.31 15.29 13.68
CA GLY A 76 13.39 16.52 12.88
C GLY A 76 14.07 16.35 11.52
N ALA A 77 14.28 15.12 11.04
CA ALA A 77 15.01 14.84 9.80
C ALA A 77 14.22 15.16 8.51
N GLU A 78 12.97 15.60 8.60
CA GLU A 78 12.05 15.64 7.43
C GLU A 78 11.59 17.05 7.02
N GLN A 79 12.45 18.06 7.11
CA GLN A 79 12.12 19.39 6.58
C GLN A 79 12.64 19.66 5.16
N SER A 80 13.16 18.65 4.47
CA SER A 80 13.57 18.79 3.07
C SER A 80 12.35 18.79 2.16
N ARG A 81 11.96 19.97 1.66
CA ARG A 81 11.04 20.14 0.52
C ARG A 81 11.66 19.50 -0.72
N THR A 82 11.45 18.21 -0.92
CA THR A 82 11.88 17.56 -2.15
C THR A 82 10.69 17.56 -3.11
N TYR A 83 10.88 18.12 -4.29
CA TYR A 83 9.88 18.15 -5.35
C TYR A 83 9.55 16.73 -5.82
N VAL A 84 8.29 16.52 -6.22
CA VAL A 84 7.86 15.31 -6.90
C VAL A 84 8.43 15.37 -8.33
N VAL A 85 9.02 14.27 -8.80
CA VAL A 85 9.66 14.17 -10.11
C VAL A 85 9.10 13.01 -10.91
N ASN A 86 9.26 13.07 -12.23
CA ASN A 86 8.89 11.96 -13.10
C ASN A 86 9.86 10.78 -12.95
N THR A 87 9.36 9.56 -13.10
CA THR A 87 10.18 8.35 -13.10
C THR A 87 11.15 8.38 -14.30
N PRO A 88 12.47 8.26 -14.07
CA PRO A 88 13.44 8.21 -15.16
C PRO A 88 13.13 7.05 -16.11
N ARG A 89 13.12 7.30 -17.43
CA ARG A 89 12.82 6.25 -18.42
C ARG A 89 13.66 4.98 -18.24
N ARG A 90 14.89 5.12 -17.77
CA ARG A 90 15.81 4.01 -17.51
C ARG A 90 15.40 3.15 -16.31
N ALA A 91 14.55 3.65 -15.41
CA ALA A 91 14.09 2.90 -14.24
C ALA A 91 12.99 1.89 -14.58
N TRP A 92 12.14 2.15 -15.60
CA TRP A 92 11.00 1.33 -15.94
C TRP A 92 11.33 -0.15 -16.20
N PRO A 93 12.37 -0.50 -17.01
CA PRO A 93 12.72 -1.90 -17.21
C PRO A 93 13.11 -2.62 -15.90
N TRP A 94 13.82 -1.93 -15.01
CA TRP A 94 14.21 -2.49 -13.72
C TRP A 94 13.04 -2.64 -12.75
N LEU A 95 12.10 -1.70 -12.75
CA LEU A 95 10.86 -1.80 -11.96
C LEU A 95 9.98 -2.96 -12.45
N ALA A 96 9.83 -3.09 -13.77
CA ALA A 96 9.11 -4.21 -14.37
C ALA A 96 9.79 -5.56 -14.06
N LEU A 97 11.12 -5.63 -14.20
CA LEU A 97 11.88 -6.82 -13.85
C LEU A 97 11.73 -7.18 -12.36
N ALA A 98 11.81 -6.18 -11.48
CA ALA A 98 11.62 -6.38 -10.03
C ALA A 98 10.21 -6.90 -9.70
N ALA A 99 9.17 -6.35 -10.36
CA ALA A 99 7.80 -6.81 -10.18
C ALA A 99 7.64 -8.28 -10.65
N VAL A 100 8.13 -8.60 -11.85
CA VAL A 100 8.01 -9.96 -12.42
C VAL A 100 8.84 -10.97 -11.61
N ALA A 101 10.11 -10.65 -11.32
CA ALA A 101 10.98 -11.54 -10.54
C ALA A 101 10.46 -11.70 -9.10
N GLY A 102 10.03 -10.62 -8.46
CA GLY A 102 9.41 -10.66 -7.14
C GLY A 102 8.14 -11.51 -7.12
N THR A 103 7.26 -11.37 -8.13
CA THR A 103 6.07 -12.22 -8.28
C THR A 103 6.48 -13.69 -8.42
N ALA A 104 7.44 -14.01 -9.30
CA ALA A 104 7.87 -15.40 -9.51
C ALA A 104 8.42 -16.04 -8.25
N VAL A 105 9.25 -15.31 -7.49
CA VAL A 105 9.80 -15.78 -6.19
C VAL A 105 8.67 -15.99 -5.18
N LEU A 106 7.75 -15.03 -5.05
CA LEU A 106 6.64 -15.14 -4.11
C LEU A 106 5.68 -16.26 -4.49
N VAL A 107 5.36 -16.45 -5.78
CA VAL A 107 4.55 -17.60 -6.25
C VAL A 107 5.23 -18.90 -5.87
N TRP A 108 6.52 -19.03 -6.13
CA TRP A 108 7.27 -20.22 -5.75
C TRP A 108 7.22 -20.49 -4.24
N VAL A 109 7.42 -19.45 -3.41
CA VAL A 109 7.32 -19.58 -1.95
C VAL A 109 5.91 -19.97 -1.52
N LEU A 110 4.90 -19.28 -2.02
CA LEU A 110 3.50 -19.52 -1.62
C LEU A 110 3.04 -20.93 -2.03
N THR A 111 3.38 -21.38 -3.23
CA THR A 111 2.96 -22.71 -3.72
C THR A 111 3.74 -23.86 -3.09
N THR A 112 4.96 -23.59 -2.59
CA THR A 112 5.80 -24.64 -1.98
C THR A 112 5.58 -24.76 -0.47
N PHE A 113 5.35 -23.66 0.23
CA PHE A 113 5.36 -23.61 1.70
C PHE A 113 4.02 -23.23 2.32
N THR A 114 2.99 -22.91 1.53
CA THR A 114 1.67 -22.54 2.05
C THR A 114 0.53 -23.22 1.28
N ASP A 115 -0.66 -23.12 1.82
CA ASP A 115 -1.91 -23.64 1.25
C ASP A 115 -2.73 -22.54 0.52
N SER A 116 -2.07 -21.45 0.10
CA SER A 116 -2.73 -20.31 -0.56
C SER A 116 -3.49 -20.72 -1.81
N GLN A 117 -4.79 -20.45 -1.85
CA GLN A 117 -5.66 -20.71 -3.01
C GLN A 117 -5.53 -19.65 -4.11
N VAL A 118 -4.95 -18.51 -3.80
CA VAL A 118 -4.80 -17.35 -4.69
C VAL A 118 -3.36 -16.88 -4.82
N ALA A 119 -2.41 -17.81 -4.74
CA ALA A 119 -0.97 -17.55 -4.67
C ALA A 119 -0.45 -16.58 -5.75
N ILE A 120 -0.92 -16.70 -7.00
CA ILE A 120 -0.48 -15.83 -8.10
C ILE A 120 -0.97 -14.39 -7.88
N ALA A 121 -2.24 -14.22 -7.52
CA ALA A 121 -2.81 -12.89 -7.30
C ALA A 121 -2.19 -12.21 -6.07
N ASP A 122 -2.04 -12.94 -4.96
CA ASP A 122 -1.42 -12.46 -3.72
C ASP A 122 0.06 -12.09 -3.95
N ALA A 123 0.82 -12.90 -4.66
CA ALA A 123 2.20 -12.63 -5.00
C ALA A 123 2.34 -11.41 -5.93
N ALA A 124 1.51 -11.32 -6.97
CA ALA A 124 1.59 -10.22 -7.93
C ALA A 124 1.22 -8.87 -7.31
N THR A 125 0.16 -8.82 -6.52
CA THR A 125 -0.24 -7.59 -5.81
C THR A 125 0.83 -7.17 -4.80
N THR A 126 1.41 -8.12 -4.06
CA THR A 126 2.48 -7.85 -3.09
C THR A 126 3.74 -7.32 -3.78
N ALA A 127 4.21 -7.96 -4.86
CA ALA A 127 5.39 -7.50 -5.59
C ALA A 127 5.18 -6.10 -6.20
N ALA A 128 4.00 -5.85 -6.80
CA ALA A 128 3.64 -4.55 -7.34
C ALA A 128 3.57 -3.47 -6.24
N SER A 129 3.05 -3.80 -5.05
CA SER A 129 3.00 -2.90 -3.89
C SER A 129 4.39 -2.50 -3.40
N LEU A 130 5.35 -3.43 -3.36
CA LEU A 130 6.74 -3.12 -3.01
C LEU A 130 7.38 -2.17 -4.03
N VAL A 131 7.11 -2.39 -5.32
CA VAL A 131 7.58 -1.49 -6.39
C VAL A 131 6.93 -0.10 -6.25
N ALA A 132 5.61 -0.02 -6.05
CA ALA A 132 4.90 1.24 -5.83
C ALA A 132 5.45 2.00 -4.62
N GLN A 133 5.72 1.28 -3.52
CA GLN A 133 6.30 1.86 -2.31
C GLN A 133 7.73 2.37 -2.53
N TYR A 134 8.54 1.65 -3.31
CA TYR A 134 9.87 2.12 -3.70
C TYR A 134 9.78 3.41 -4.53
N MET A 135 8.87 3.47 -5.51
CA MET A 135 8.62 4.66 -6.34
C MET A 135 8.15 5.84 -5.48
N LEU A 136 7.25 5.60 -4.51
CA LEU A 136 6.78 6.60 -3.57
C LEU A 136 7.94 7.19 -2.73
N ASN A 137 8.82 6.33 -2.22
CA ASN A 137 10.00 6.75 -1.46
C ASN A 137 10.99 7.58 -2.30
N ARG A 138 11.02 7.33 -3.62
CA ARG A 138 11.78 8.11 -4.60
C ARG A 138 11.06 9.40 -5.02
N LYS A 139 9.82 9.61 -4.55
CA LYS A 139 8.95 10.75 -4.91
C LYS A 139 8.67 10.83 -6.41
N TRP A 140 8.57 9.69 -7.08
CA TRP A 140 8.18 9.58 -8.48
C TRP A 140 6.66 9.65 -8.60
N ILE A 141 6.14 10.58 -9.45
CA ILE A 141 4.71 10.84 -9.55
C ILE A 141 3.92 9.62 -10.04
N GLU A 142 4.53 8.82 -10.89
CA GLU A 142 3.88 7.65 -11.47
C GLU A 142 3.60 6.54 -10.46
N ASN A 143 4.11 6.65 -9.23
CA ASN A 143 3.72 5.73 -8.16
C ASN A 143 2.21 5.66 -7.96
N TRP A 144 1.50 6.79 -8.16
CA TRP A 144 0.04 6.83 -7.99
C TRP A 144 -0.70 5.95 -8.99
N PHE A 145 -0.20 5.85 -10.24
CA PHE A 145 -0.77 4.92 -11.23
C PHE A 145 -0.55 3.48 -10.81
N VAL A 146 0.64 3.15 -10.31
CA VAL A 146 0.93 1.80 -9.83
C VAL A 146 0.05 1.45 -8.64
N TRP A 147 -0.12 2.37 -7.68
CA TRP A 147 -1.02 2.20 -6.54
C TRP A 147 -2.48 2.00 -6.97
N ILE A 148 -3.00 2.77 -7.93
CA ILE A 148 -4.36 2.57 -8.47
C ILE A 148 -4.52 1.15 -9.03
N CYS A 149 -3.57 0.66 -9.82
CA CYS A 149 -3.61 -0.69 -10.36
C CYS A 149 -3.57 -1.76 -9.25
N VAL A 150 -2.71 -1.56 -8.25
CA VAL A 150 -2.58 -2.43 -7.08
C VAL A 150 -3.89 -2.44 -6.28
N ASP A 151 -4.47 -1.28 -6.00
CA ASP A 151 -5.71 -1.18 -5.23
C ASP A 151 -6.90 -1.82 -5.97
N ILE A 152 -6.98 -1.68 -7.30
CA ILE A 152 -8.00 -2.39 -8.11
C ILE A 152 -7.83 -3.91 -7.96
N ALA A 153 -6.61 -4.42 -8.03
CA ALA A 153 -6.33 -5.83 -7.85
C ALA A 153 -6.66 -6.29 -6.42
N PHE A 154 -6.36 -5.48 -5.39
CA PHE A 154 -6.74 -5.76 -4.02
C PHE A 154 -8.25 -5.74 -3.77
N VAL A 155 -9.01 -4.88 -4.46
CA VAL A 155 -10.48 -4.95 -4.42
C VAL A 155 -10.95 -6.33 -4.89
N GLY A 156 -10.46 -6.80 -6.04
CA GLY A 156 -10.81 -8.11 -6.57
C GLY A 156 -10.39 -9.26 -5.64
N LEU A 157 -9.16 -9.20 -5.13
CA LEU A 157 -8.62 -10.21 -4.21
C LEU A 157 -9.38 -10.25 -2.88
N SER A 158 -9.72 -9.09 -2.32
CA SER A 158 -10.51 -8.99 -1.09
C SER A 158 -11.93 -9.53 -1.26
N ILE A 159 -12.57 -9.25 -2.40
CA ILE A 159 -13.89 -9.81 -2.73
C ILE A 159 -13.81 -11.34 -2.85
N ALA A 160 -12.79 -11.86 -3.54
CA ALA A 160 -12.58 -13.30 -3.69
C ALA A 160 -12.32 -13.99 -2.35
N ALA A 161 -11.67 -13.29 -1.41
CA ALA A 161 -11.43 -13.75 -0.03
C ALA A 161 -12.60 -13.50 0.93
N GLY A 162 -13.73 -12.94 0.47
CA GLY A 162 -14.91 -12.62 1.31
C GLY A 162 -14.71 -11.40 2.22
N LEU A 163 -13.67 -10.60 2.02
CA LEU A 163 -13.33 -9.43 2.85
C LEU A 163 -13.96 -8.14 2.28
N TRP A 164 -15.29 -8.06 2.31
CA TRP A 164 -16.07 -6.98 1.70
C TRP A 164 -15.75 -5.59 2.27
N VAL A 165 -15.51 -5.50 3.58
CA VAL A 165 -15.17 -4.23 4.25
C VAL A 165 -13.80 -3.76 3.82
N ILE A 166 -12.84 -4.67 3.66
CA ILE A 166 -11.49 -4.36 3.16
C ILE A 166 -11.54 -3.98 1.67
N ALA A 167 -12.40 -4.63 0.87
CA ALA A 167 -12.61 -4.20 -0.51
C ALA A 167 -13.09 -2.74 -0.59
N ALA A 168 -14.03 -2.34 0.28
CA ALA A 168 -14.47 -0.94 0.36
C ALA A 168 -13.34 0.02 0.77
N LEU A 169 -12.41 -0.40 1.64
CA LEU A 169 -11.22 0.38 2.00
C LEU A 169 -10.33 0.63 0.78
N TYR A 170 -10.07 -0.38 -0.04
CA TYR A 170 -9.26 -0.22 -1.26
C TYR A 170 -9.95 0.65 -2.31
N VAL A 171 -11.28 0.62 -2.42
CA VAL A 171 -12.03 1.59 -3.25
C VAL A 171 -11.80 3.03 -2.76
N LEU A 172 -11.80 3.25 -1.45
CA LEU A 172 -11.43 4.56 -0.88
C LEU A 172 -9.99 4.94 -1.22
N PHE A 173 -9.04 4.00 -1.17
CA PHE A 173 -7.65 4.27 -1.51
C PHE A 173 -7.49 4.63 -3.00
N ILE A 174 -8.20 3.99 -3.91
CA ILE A 174 -8.24 4.39 -5.33
C ILE A 174 -8.66 5.85 -5.45
N ALA A 175 -9.75 6.27 -4.79
CA ALA A 175 -10.20 7.66 -4.83
C ALA A 175 -9.12 8.63 -4.30
N LEU A 176 -8.44 8.27 -3.21
CA LEU A 176 -7.35 9.07 -2.64
C LEU A 176 -6.13 9.13 -3.56
N CYS A 177 -5.74 8.04 -4.21
CA CYS A 177 -4.66 8.01 -5.20
C CYS A 177 -4.97 8.91 -6.40
N VAL A 178 -6.21 8.89 -6.90
CA VAL A 178 -6.66 9.79 -7.98
C VAL A 178 -6.57 11.26 -7.54
N ILE A 179 -7.04 11.59 -6.34
CA ILE A 179 -6.94 12.93 -5.78
C ILE A 179 -5.48 13.36 -5.66
N CYS A 180 -4.61 12.51 -5.09
CA CYS A 180 -3.19 12.80 -4.96
C CYS A 180 -2.52 13.00 -6.32
N LEU A 181 -2.84 12.19 -7.32
CA LEU A 181 -2.33 12.34 -8.68
C LEU A 181 -2.70 13.70 -9.28
N LEU A 182 -3.95 14.13 -9.13
CA LEU A 182 -4.44 15.41 -9.65
C LEU A 182 -3.77 16.60 -8.96
N TYR A 183 -3.57 16.54 -7.64
CA TYR A 183 -2.96 17.62 -6.87
C TYR A 183 -1.43 17.67 -6.94
N THR A 184 -0.75 16.55 -7.25
CA THR A 184 0.71 16.49 -7.33
C THR A 184 1.25 16.60 -8.75
N SER A 185 0.37 16.65 -9.77
CA SER A 185 0.78 16.89 -11.16
C SER A 185 1.54 18.22 -11.26
N PRO A 186 2.80 18.21 -11.78
CA PRO A 186 3.58 19.43 -11.90
C PRO A 186 2.84 20.43 -12.79
N SER A 187 2.71 21.68 -12.30
CA SER A 187 2.14 22.77 -13.10
C SER A 187 2.98 22.99 -14.37
N PRO A 188 2.36 23.35 -15.51
CA PRO A 188 3.09 23.68 -16.74
C PRO A 188 4.14 24.80 -16.54
N ARG A 189 4.05 25.58 -15.46
CA ARG A 189 5.04 26.62 -15.09
C ARG A 189 6.30 26.04 -14.47
N ASP A 190 6.23 24.88 -13.79
CA ASP A 190 7.39 24.26 -13.14
C ASP A 190 8.27 23.48 -14.13
N GLN A 191 7.73 23.15 -15.32
CA GLN A 191 8.43 22.44 -16.40
C GLN A 191 9.30 23.38 -17.28
N ARG A 192 9.20 24.70 -17.13
CA ARG A 192 9.95 25.67 -17.94
C ARG A 192 11.26 26.15 -17.31
N GLY A 193 11.62 25.61 -16.15
CA GLY A 193 12.81 26.00 -15.37
C GLY A 193 13.91 24.96 -15.28
N SER A 194 13.88 23.91 -16.11
CA SER A 194 14.93 22.87 -16.16
C SER A 194 15.51 22.74 -17.55
#